data_5fb0efad7e09608536070456db276dda
#
_entry.id   5fb0efad7e09608536070456db276dda
#
_cell.length_a   1.000
_cell.length_b   1.000
_cell.length_c   1.000
_cell.angle_alpha   90.00
_cell.angle_beta   90.00
_cell.angle_gamma   90.00
#
_symmetry.space_group_name_H-M   'P 1'
#
loop_
_entity.id
_entity.type
_entity.pdbx_description
1 polymer ?
#
loop_
_entity_poly.entity_id
_entity_poly.type
_entity_poly.pdbx_seq_one_letter_code
_entity_poly.pdbx_strand_id
1 'polypeptide(L)'
;MKKKIEFSRKLKPGLIEYGNMSHEFRPFVQFTNADNYKTKIVNTDRLGFRKTFFKKRLLGIDDLKKKSPSQNIIIGGSTAFSMGSTSDKTTINSFLNSQGSLWFSLGVRGATSRQELITFLSVKNFFSKIKNIIILSGVNDLAMCAEKNSMYYNDLGGIMGSPT
;
A
#
# COMPACT_ATOMS: atom_id res chain seq x y z
N MET A 1 25.18 -4.51 6.75
CA MET A 1 23.70 -4.37 6.72
C MET A 1 23.12 -3.96 8.09
N LYS A 2 23.42 -4.62 9.22
CA LYS A 2 22.91 -4.28 10.57
C LYS A 2 23.14 -2.81 11.00
N LYS A 3 24.33 -2.23 10.79
CA LYS A 3 24.64 -0.82 11.15
C LYS A 3 23.80 0.21 10.38
N LYS A 4 23.46 -0.06 9.11
CA LYS A 4 22.64 0.85 8.28
C LYS A 4 21.18 0.86 8.74
N ILE A 5 20.67 -0.30 9.17
CA ILE A 5 19.33 -0.45 9.75
C ILE A 5 19.26 0.26 11.11
N GLU A 6 20.27 0.16 11.93
CA GLU A 6 20.33 0.81 13.25
C GLU A 6 20.38 2.34 13.14
N PHE A 7 21.11 2.86 12.15
CA PHE A 7 21.17 4.30 11.87
C PHE A 7 19.80 4.83 11.37
N SER A 8 19.13 4.11 10.47
CA SER A 8 17.80 4.52 9.99
C SER A 8 16.73 4.46 11.09
N ARG A 9 16.84 3.54 12.04
CA ARG A 9 15.96 3.44 13.23
C ARG A 9 16.09 4.64 14.16
N LYS A 10 17.32 5.14 14.37
CA LYS A 10 17.59 6.35 15.18
C LYS A 10 17.02 7.60 14.52
N LEU A 11 17.08 7.72 13.18
CA LEU A 11 16.58 8.88 12.44
C LEU A 11 15.07 8.93 12.33
N LYS A 12 14.39 7.78 12.27
CA LYS A 12 12.93 7.69 12.11
C LYS A 12 12.38 6.49 12.89
N PRO A 13 12.12 6.66 14.20
CA PRO A 13 11.60 5.56 15.04
C PRO A 13 10.33 4.89 14.46
N GLY A 14 9.47 5.65 13.78
CA GLY A 14 8.27 5.12 13.14
C GLY A 14 8.52 4.14 11.98
N LEU A 15 9.74 4.06 11.42
CA LEU A 15 10.05 3.08 10.38
C LEU A 15 10.11 1.64 10.91
N ILE A 16 10.28 1.45 12.22
CA ILE A 16 10.28 0.13 12.86
C ILE A 16 8.94 -0.57 12.62
N GLU A 17 7.84 0.16 12.76
CA GLU A 17 6.47 -0.34 12.58
C GLU A 17 6.26 -0.88 11.16
N TYR A 18 6.80 -0.20 10.16
CA TYR A 18 6.75 -0.65 8.76
C TYR A 18 7.67 -1.85 8.51
N GLY A 19 8.83 -1.91 9.18
CA GLY A 19 9.77 -3.02 9.04
C GLY A 19 9.29 -4.32 9.67
N ASN A 20 8.43 -4.23 10.69
CA ASN A 20 7.85 -5.39 11.37
C ASN A 20 6.59 -5.92 10.67
N MET A 21 6.03 -5.18 9.73
CA MET A 21 4.85 -5.61 8.99
C MET A 21 5.23 -6.60 7.90
N SER A 22 4.77 -7.84 7.99
CA SER A 22 4.96 -8.89 6.99
C SER A 22 4.27 -8.57 5.66
N HIS A 23 4.56 -9.39 4.66
CA HIS A 23 3.73 -9.54 3.47
C HIS A 23 2.92 -10.83 3.59
N GLU A 24 1.70 -10.81 3.06
CA GLU A 24 0.84 -11.98 2.97
C GLU A 24 0.78 -12.47 1.52
N PHE A 25 0.92 -13.77 1.31
CA PHE A 25 0.76 -14.37 -0.01
C PHE A 25 -0.68 -14.26 -0.50
N ARG A 26 -0.85 -13.84 -1.75
CA ARG A 26 -2.16 -13.81 -2.42
C ARG A 26 -2.03 -14.42 -3.81
N PRO A 27 -2.89 -15.37 -4.17
CA PRO A 27 -2.94 -15.90 -5.54
C PRO A 27 -3.06 -14.78 -6.57
N PHE A 28 -2.39 -14.91 -7.69
CA PHE A 28 -2.33 -13.98 -8.82
C PHE A 28 -1.62 -12.65 -8.56
N VAL A 29 -1.65 -12.12 -7.33
CA VAL A 29 -0.97 -10.87 -6.93
C VAL A 29 0.43 -11.13 -6.40
N GLN A 30 0.69 -12.36 -5.95
CA GLN A 30 1.87 -12.86 -5.23
C GLN A 30 1.88 -12.43 -3.75
N PHE A 31 1.79 -11.14 -3.46
CA PHE A 31 1.77 -10.67 -2.08
C PHE A 31 0.95 -9.38 -1.92
N THR A 32 0.48 -9.18 -0.69
CA THR A 32 -0.10 -7.93 -0.19
C THR A 32 0.61 -7.53 1.10
N ASN A 33 0.27 -6.40 1.69
CA ASN A 33 0.72 -6.12 3.06
C ASN A 33 -0.04 -6.99 4.05
N ALA A 34 0.49 -7.11 5.28
CA ALA A 34 -0.16 -7.87 6.34
C ALA A 34 -1.61 -7.46 6.60
N ASP A 35 -2.48 -8.45 6.74
CA ASP A 35 -3.90 -8.28 7.04
C ASP A 35 -4.08 -7.87 8.50
N ASN A 36 -5.02 -6.94 8.75
CA ASN A 36 -5.39 -6.51 10.10
C ASN A 36 -4.19 -6.10 10.99
N TYR A 37 -3.10 -5.67 10.37
CA TYR A 37 -1.94 -5.17 11.09
C TYR A 37 -2.31 -3.91 11.87
N LYS A 38 -1.87 -3.84 13.14
CA LYS A 38 -2.36 -2.82 14.06
C LYS A 38 -1.23 -2.27 14.93
N THR A 39 -0.92 -0.99 14.75
CA THR A 39 0.06 -0.27 15.56
C THR A 39 -0.42 1.15 15.82
N LYS A 40 0.41 1.96 16.50
CA LYS A 40 0.13 3.39 16.70
C LYS A 40 0.26 4.22 15.42
N ILE A 41 1.01 3.71 14.41
CA ILE A 41 1.43 4.47 13.23
C ILE A 41 0.71 3.98 11.97
N VAL A 42 0.59 2.66 11.81
CA VAL A 42 0.06 2.04 10.61
C VAL A 42 -0.96 0.97 10.95
N ASN A 43 -2.13 1.06 10.34
CA ASN A 43 -3.20 0.10 10.49
C ASN A 43 -3.70 -0.33 9.11
N THR A 44 -3.79 -1.64 8.89
CA THR A 44 -4.36 -2.22 7.67
C THR A 44 -5.74 -2.82 7.96
N ASP A 45 -6.52 -3.01 6.90
CA ASP A 45 -7.77 -3.72 6.93
C ASP A 45 -7.56 -5.24 6.71
N ARG A 46 -8.62 -6.01 6.63
CA ARG A 46 -8.57 -7.46 6.40
C ARG A 46 -8.04 -7.87 5.01
N LEU A 47 -7.83 -6.92 4.12
CA LEU A 47 -7.28 -7.14 2.78
C LEU A 47 -5.83 -6.65 2.65
N GLY A 48 -5.24 -6.15 3.75
CA GLY A 48 -3.88 -5.63 3.78
C GLY A 48 -3.73 -4.18 3.30
N PHE A 49 -4.82 -3.47 3.01
CA PHE A 49 -4.74 -2.07 2.62
C PHE A 49 -4.71 -1.14 3.82
N ARG A 50 -3.91 -0.10 3.72
CA ARG A 50 -3.81 0.89 4.78
C ARG A 50 -5.13 1.60 4.97
N LYS A 51 -5.62 1.62 6.22
CA LYS A 51 -6.85 2.34 6.58
C LYS A 51 -6.70 3.83 6.35
N THR A 52 -7.80 4.47 5.97
CA THR A 52 -7.90 5.91 5.72
C THR A 52 -8.65 6.62 6.84
N PHE A 53 -8.20 7.82 7.20
CA PHE A 53 -8.89 8.65 8.19
C PHE A 53 -9.88 9.60 7.48
N PHE A 54 -11.16 9.46 7.82
CA PHE A 54 -12.24 10.28 7.24
C PHE A 54 -13.33 10.55 8.27
N LYS A 55 -13.77 11.79 8.40
CA LYS A 55 -14.83 12.21 9.35
C LYS A 55 -14.62 11.65 10.77
N LYS A 56 -13.42 11.81 11.31
CA LYS A 56 -13.02 11.33 12.65
C LYS A 56 -13.03 9.81 12.84
N ARG A 57 -13.10 9.02 11.76
CA ARG A 57 -13.08 7.56 11.80
C ARG A 57 -11.94 7.01 10.95
N LEU A 58 -11.44 5.87 11.35
CA LEU A 58 -10.47 5.10 10.58
C LEU A 58 -11.23 4.01 9.81
N LEU A 59 -11.18 4.03 8.48
CA LEU A 59 -11.95 3.18 7.58
C LEU A 59 -11.02 2.30 6.74
N GLY A 60 -11.36 1.01 6.61
CA GLY A 60 -10.83 0.11 5.60
C GLY A 60 -11.75 0.05 4.37
N ILE A 61 -11.31 -0.56 3.28
CA ILE A 61 -12.18 -0.81 2.11
C ILE A 61 -13.29 -1.80 2.47
N ASP A 62 -13.02 -2.71 3.39
CA ASP A 62 -13.99 -3.69 3.90
C ASP A 62 -15.10 -3.08 4.76
N ASP A 63 -14.95 -1.82 5.19
CA ASP A 63 -16.02 -1.04 5.84
C ASP A 63 -17.02 -0.44 4.83
N LEU A 64 -16.73 -0.51 3.52
CA LEU A 64 -17.60 0.05 2.49
C LEU A 64 -18.90 -0.74 2.35
N LYS A 65 -20.01 -0.02 2.26
CA LYS A 65 -21.35 -0.57 2.02
C LYS A 65 -21.82 -0.21 0.61
N LYS A 66 -22.76 -0.97 0.05
CA LYS A 66 -23.35 -0.71 -1.27
C LYS A 66 -23.88 0.72 -1.47
N LYS A 67 -24.30 1.39 -0.39
CA LYS A 67 -24.81 2.77 -0.40
C LYS A 67 -23.75 3.81 0.02
N SER A 68 -22.47 3.43 0.05
CA SER A 68 -21.41 4.39 0.35
C SER A 68 -21.32 5.47 -0.73
N PRO A 69 -20.94 6.72 -0.38
CA PRO A 69 -20.73 7.77 -1.36
C PRO A 69 -19.67 7.34 -2.39
N SER A 70 -19.59 8.04 -3.51
CA SER A 70 -18.54 7.79 -4.50
C SER A 70 -17.16 7.88 -3.86
N GLN A 71 -16.28 6.97 -4.23
CA GLN A 71 -14.94 6.86 -3.68
C GLN A 71 -13.90 7.28 -4.73
N ASN A 72 -12.76 7.73 -4.24
CA ASN A 72 -11.57 7.95 -5.03
C ASN A 72 -10.49 6.98 -4.55
N ILE A 73 -9.60 6.55 -5.43
CA ILE A 73 -8.57 5.58 -5.09
C ILE A 73 -7.19 6.05 -5.53
N ILE A 74 -6.19 5.63 -4.77
CA ILE A 74 -4.77 5.78 -5.11
C ILE A 74 -4.24 4.36 -5.32
N ILE A 75 -3.66 4.10 -6.49
CA ILE A 75 -3.02 2.83 -6.84
C ILE A 75 -1.51 3.06 -6.85
N GLY A 76 -0.73 2.09 -6.38
CA GLY A 76 0.73 2.19 -6.43
C GLY A 76 1.43 1.31 -5.41
N GLY A 77 2.73 1.50 -5.32
CA GLY A 77 3.62 0.79 -4.40
C GLY A 77 3.65 1.39 -2.99
N SER A 78 4.84 1.39 -2.37
CA SER A 78 5.07 1.90 -1.01
C SER A 78 4.73 3.40 -0.86
N THR A 79 4.88 4.20 -1.90
CA THR A 79 4.49 5.62 -1.90
C THR A 79 2.98 5.78 -1.75
N ALA A 80 2.19 5.03 -2.52
CA ALA A 80 0.74 5.01 -2.40
C ALA A 80 0.29 4.50 -1.02
N PHE A 81 0.99 3.49 -0.46
CA PHE A 81 0.79 3.02 0.91
C PHE A 81 1.10 4.10 1.95
N SER A 82 1.74 5.19 1.54
CA SER A 82 2.24 6.26 2.41
C SER A 82 3.25 5.76 3.45
N MET A 83 4.20 4.92 3.00
CA MET A 83 5.30 4.44 3.83
C MET A 83 6.11 5.63 4.36
N GLY A 84 6.38 5.64 5.67
CA GLY A 84 7.08 6.75 6.35
C GLY A 84 6.16 7.80 6.96
N SER A 85 4.83 7.73 6.75
CA SER A 85 3.89 8.57 7.50
C SER A 85 3.89 8.22 8.98
N THR A 86 3.81 9.24 9.83
CA THR A 86 3.87 9.08 11.29
C THR A 86 2.56 8.63 11.94
N SER A 87 1.49 8.59 11.17
CA SER A 87 0.18 8.06 11.60
C SER A 87 -0.73 7.84 10.38
N ASP A 88 -1.84 7.12 10.56
CA ASP A 88 -2.84 6.98 9.49
C ASP A 88 -3.56 8.29 9.16
N LYS A 89 -3.49 9.29 10.03
CA LYS A 89 -4.05 10.63 9.77
C LYS A 89 -3.21 11.47 8.81
N THR A 90 -1.91 11.14 8.69
CA THR A 90 -0.93 11.90 7.89
C THR A 90 -0.58 11.21 6.57
N THR A 91 -1.37 10.21 6.16
CA THR A 91 -1.24 9.56 4.86
C THR A 91 -1.76 10.44 3.72
N ILE A 92 -1.31 10.20 2.49
CA ILE A 92 -1.76 10.93 1.30
C ILE A 92 -3.30 10.89 1.17
N ASN A 93 -3.87 9.69 1.26
CA ASN A 93 -5.32 9.50 1.18
C ASN A 93 -6.08 10.22 2.32
N SER A 94 -5.56 10.18 3.55
CA SER A 94 -6.20 10.88 4.69
C SER A 94 -6.10 12.40 4.57
N PHE A 95 -5.00 12.91 4.00
CA PHE A 95 -4.87 14.33 3.68
C PHE A 95 -5.89 14.75 2.60
N LEU A 96 -6.02 13.99 1.52
CA LEU A 96 -7.04 14.24 0.49
C LEU A 96 -8.47 14.15 1.06
N ASN A 97 -8.69 13.29 2.04
CA ASN A 97 -9.99 13.18 2.74
C ASN A 97 -10.35 14.44 3.52
N SER A 98 -9.35 15.17 4.01
CA SER A 98 -9.60 16.45 4.70
C SER A 98 -10.23 17.52 3.80
N GLN A 99 -10.11 17.34 2.47
CA GLN A 99 -10.74 18.20 1.46
C GLN A 99 -12.18 17.78 1.11
N GLY A 100 -12.80 16.91 1.91
CA GLY A 100 -14.21 16.55 1.79
C GLY A 100 -14.52 15.37 0.84
N SER A 101 -13.53 14.79 0.17
CA SER A 101 -13.68 13.62 -0.70
C SER A 101 -13.21 12.35 0.00
N LEU A 102 -13.83 11.21 -0.28
CA LEU A 102 -13.42 9.93 0.31
C LEU A 102 -12.40 9.22 -0.60
N TRP A 103 -11.17 9.08 -0.11
CA TRP A 103 -10.04 8.44 -0.78
C TRP A 103 -9.58 7.21 -0.03
N PHE A 104 -9.31 6.14 -0.75
CA PHE A 104 -8.64 4.94 -0.26
C PHE A 104 -7.33 4.70 -1.00
N SER A 105 -6.37 4.08 -0.33
CA SER A 105 -5.12 3.64 -0.94
C SER A 105 -5.14 2.14 -1.14
N LEU A 106 -4.86 1.71 -2.37
CA LEU A 106 -4.56 0.32 -2.75
C LEU A 106 -3.05 0.07 -2.81
N GLY A 107 -2.27 0.88 -2.10
CA GLY A 107 -0.82 0.75 -2.09
C GLY A 107 -0.36 -0.58 -1.49
N VAL A 108 0.53 -1.27 -2.20
CA VAL A 108 1.21 -2.47 -1.72
C VAL A 108 2.72 -2.23 -1.76
N ARG A 109 3.39 -2.42 -0.62
CA ARG A 109 4.83 -2.19 -0.52
C ARG A 109 5.59 -3.16 -1.43
N GLY A 110 6.47 -2.64 -2.27
CA GLY A 110 7.26 -3.45 -3.19
C GLY A 110 6.53 -3.91 -4.46
N ALA A 111 5.25 -3.61 -4.63
CA ALA A 111 4.50 -4.02 -5.81
C ALA A 111 5.00 -3.31 -7.08
N THR A 112 5.03 -4.07 -8.18
CA THR A 112 5.23 -3.57 -9.54
C THR A 112 3.90 -3.09 -10.13
N SER A 113 3.94 -2.32 -11.22
CA SER A 113 2.75 -1.82 -11.91
C SER A 113 1.77 -2.92 -12.30
N ARG A 114 2.28 -4.09 -12.69
CA ARG A 114 1.45 -5.28 -12.98
C ARG A 114 0.72 -5.79 -11.74
N GLN A 115 1.42 -5.93 -10.62
CA GLN A 115 0.81 -6.36 -9.36
C GLN A 115 -0.23 -5.34 -8.86
N GLU A 116 0.04 -4.06 -9.04
CA GLU A 116 -0.89 -2.96 -8.71
C GLU A 116 -2.18 -3.06 -9.53
N LEU A 117 -2.08 -3.35 -10.84
CA LEU A 117 -3.24 -3.54 -11.71
C LEU A 117 -4.07 -4.76 -11.28
N ILE A 118 -3.42 -5.91 -11.03
CA ILE A 118 -4.11 -7.12 -10.59
C ILE A 118 -4.78 -6.89 -9.23
N THR A 119 -4.08 -6.22 -8.31
CA THR A 119 -4.63 -5.82 -7.01
C THR A 119 -5.90 -4.99 -7.18
N PHE A 120 -5.88 -3.96 -8.01
CA PHE A 120 -7.06 -3.15 -8.31
C PHE A 120 -8.21 -3.99 -8.86
N LEU A 121 -7.95 -4.83 -9.87
CA LEU A 121 -8.96 -5.68 -10.49
C LEU A 121 -9.60 -6.66 -9.48
N SER A 122 -8.82 -7.14 -8.52
CA SER A 122 -9.28 -8.06 -7.47
C SER A 122 -10.23 -7.42 -6.46
N VAL A 123 -10.10 -6.10 -6.24
CA VAL A 123 -10.87 -5.40 -5.20
C VAL A 123 -11.83 -4.33 -5.72
N LYS A 124 -11.86 -4.06 -7.02
CA LYS A 124 -12.73 -3.01 -7.61
C LYS A 124 -14.20 -3.14 -7.22
N ASN A 125 -14.67 -4.37 -6.99
CA ASN A 125 -16.08 -4.64 -6.66
C ASN A 125 -16.46 -4.24 -5.21
N PHE A 126 -15.50 -3.88 -4.36
CA PHE A 126 -15.78 -3.29 -3.04
C PHE A 126 -16.25 -1.83 -3.16
N PHE A 127 -15.91 -1.18 -4.27
CA PHE A 127 -16.27 0.23 -4.52
C PHE A 127 -17.60 0.32 -5.25
N SER A 128 -18.56 1.05 -4.70
CA SER A 128 -19.87 1.25 -5.32
C SER A 128 -19.81 2.13 -6.57
N LYS A 129 -18.95 3.16 -6.52
CA LYS A 129 -18.70 4.09 -7.64
C LYS A 129 -17.34 4.74 -7.46
N ILE A 130 -16.40 4.44 -8.34
CA ILE A 130 -15.09 5.11 -8.40
C ILE A 130 -15.22 6.39 -9.21
N LYS A 131 -14.84 7.53 -8.61
CA LYS A 131 -14.90 8.85 -9.27
C LYS A 131 -13.55 9.24 -9.88
N ASN A 132 -12.48 9.09 -9.13
CA ASN A 132 -11.12 9.40 -9.58
C ASN A 132 -10.15 8.30 -9.18
N ILE A 133 -9.11 8.13 -10.00
CA ILE A 133 -7.99 7.22 -9.74
C ILE A 133 -6.71 8.04 -9.87
N ILE A 134 -5.84 7.96 -8.87
CA ILE A 134 -4.46 8.45 -8.92
C ILE A 134 -3.54 7.24 -8.98
N ILE A 135 -2.58 7.24 -9.90
CA ILE A 135 -1.59 6.19 -10.06
C ILE A 135 -0.22 6.74 -9.64
N LEU A 136 0.37 6.18 -8.57
CA LEU A 136 1.71 6.49 -8.06
C LEU A 136 2.59 5.25 -8.22
N SER A 137 2.96 4.94 -9.45
CA SER A 137 3.58 3.68 -9.85
C SER A 137 4.92 3.89 -10.57
N GLY A 138 5.62 2.79 -10.84
CA GLY A 138 6.79 2.72 -11.72
C GLY A 138 8.14 2.66 -11.01
N VAL A 139 8.27 3.11 -9.76
CA VAL A 139 9.56 3.11 -9.04
C VAL A 139 10.09 1.69 -8.83
N ASN A 140 9.23 0.75 -8.47
CA ASN A 140 9.63 -0.64 -8.27
C ASN A 140 9.96 -1.32 -9.60
N ASP A 141 9.22 -1.02 -10.67
CA ASP A 141 9.50 -1.50 -12.01
C ASP A 141 10.89 -1.04 -12.47
N LEU A 142 11.20 0.23 -12.29
CA LEU A 142 12.51 0.79 -12.63
C LEU A 142 13.63 0.13 -11.80
N ALA A 143 13.44 -0.03 -10.50
CA ALA A 143 14.42 -0.67 -9.63
C ALA A 143 14.72 -2.11 -10.08
N MET A 144 13.69 -2.86 -10.45
CA MET A 144 13.84 -4.23 -10.95
C MET A 144 14.51 -4.31 -12.32
N CYS A 145 14.20 -3.37 -13.23
CA CYS A 145 14.88 -3.29 -14.53
C CYS A 145 16.36 -2.93 -14.40
N ALA A 146 16.73 -2.17 -13.37
CA ALA A 146 18.11 -1.76 -13.13
C ALA A 146 18.97 -2.83 -12.47
N GLU A 147 18.36 -3.88 -11.90
CA GLU A 147 19.08 -4.97 -11.24
C GLU A 147 19.72 -5.90 -12.28
N LYS A 148 21.04 -6.08 -12.20
CA LYS A 148 21.76 -7.04 -13.05
C LYS A 148 21.26 -8.44 -12.75
N ASN A 149 20.85 -9.19 -13.76
CA ASN A 149 20.23 -10.52 -13.65
C ASN A 149 18.79 -10.51 -13.15
N SER A 150 18.07 -9.40 -13.27
CA SER A 150 16.67 -9.39 -12.89
C SER A 150 15.88 -10.34 -13.81
N MET A 151 15.11 -11.24 -13.22
CA MET A 151 14.13 -12.08 -13.90
C MET A 151 12.87 -11.30 -14.26
N TYR A 152 12.98 -9.99 -14.42
CA TYR A 152 11.85 -9.10 -14.73
C TYR A 152 11.13 -9.47 -16.03
N TYR A 153 11.83 -10.15 -16.94
CA TYR A 153 11.25 -10.67 -18.18
C TYR A 153 10.25 -11.81 -17.97
N ASN A 154 10.21 -12.40 -16.78
CA ASN A 154 9.19 -13.37 -16.47
C ASN A 154 7.88 -12.66 -16.16
N ASP A 155 6.82 -13.10 -16.83
CA ASP A 155 5.45 -12.56 -16.74
C ASP A 155 4.87 -12.44 -15.33
N LEU A 156 5.52 -12.96 -14.32
CA LEU A 156 5.04 -12.99 -12.94
C LEU A 156 5.53 -11.83 -12.05
N GLY A 157 6.39 -10.94 -12.59
CA GLY A 157 7.02 -9.89 -11.77
C GLY A 157 8.03 -10.49 -10.77
N GLY A 158 9.24 -9.97 -10.71
CA GLY A 158 10.21 -10.40 -9.72
C GLY A 158 9.74 -10.06 -8.30
N ILE A 159 10.08 -10.90 -7.35
CA ILE A 159 9.89 -10.59 -5.93
C ILE A 159 11.05 -9.70 -5.51
N MET A 160 10.78 -8.46 -5.14
CA MET A 160 11.78 -7.61 -4.49
C MET A 160 12.18 -8.26 -3.16
N GLY A 161 13.36 -8.85 -3.13
CA GLY A 161 13.92 -9.42 -1.91
C GLY A 161 13.71 -10.92 -1.75
N SER A 162 14.11 -11.73 -2.74
CA SER A 162 14.46 -13.11 -2.40
C SER A 162 15.71 -13.05 -1.49
N PRO A 163 15.70 -13.65 -0.31
CA PRO A 163 16.90 -13.79 0.48
C PRO A 163 17.87 -14.71 -0.27
N THR A 164 19.05 -14.20 -0.60
CA THR A 164 20.23 -15.02 -0.83
C THR A 164 20.79 -15.42 0.52
#